data_a15574a2d6b6cc16f14a557846d859b1
#
_entry.id   a15574a2d6b6cc16f14a557846d859b1
#
_cell.length_a   1.000
_cell.length_b   1.000
_cell.length_c   1.000
_cell.angle_alpha   90.00
_cell.angle_beta   90.00
_cell.angle_gamma   90.00
#
_symmetry.space_group_name_H-M   'P 1'
#
loop_
_entity.id
_entity.type
_entity.pdbx_description
1 polymer ?
#
loop_
_entity_poly.entity_id
_entity_poly.type
_entity_poly.pdbx_seq_one_letter_code
_entity_poly.pdbx_strand_id
1 'polypeptide(L)'
;MQNDNQTQEVAVAETNQGGEDINIEQLFFTEDGRVIFRNGLLRGIIHKYAEIDEVVSRIQDILAKGVKFTLVYKAFDIGDRAKDFHEKCDKLNMSLVLIETDKDIRFGGFTTQSWAGNNQKKKDDNAFVFSLETNKIFEIFPNEPAIGCYPKFGPVFFGCQIRIYDQFFTKGGTTCHKGLNYNTDEDYELNNGQQKYLIKDIEIYGIETIDIQ
;
A
#
# COMPACT_ATOMS: atom_id res chain seq x y z
N MET A 1 7.44 26.25 19.09
CA MET A 1 8.73 25.65 18.81
C MET A 1 8.48 24.64 17.71
N GLN A 2 8.81 25.02 16.48
CA GLN A 2 8.69 24.15 15.31
C GLN A 2 9.86 23.18 15.37
N ASN A 3 9.58 21.88 15.44
CA ASN A 3 10.58 20.85 15.17
C ASN A 3 10.63 20.62 13.66
N ASP A 4 11.62 21.23 13.02
CA ASP A 4 12.01 20.88 11.67
C ASP A 4 12.75 19.53 11.73
N ASN A 5 12.07 18.44 11.42
CA ASN A 5 12.73 17.16 11.14
C ASN A 5 13.45 17.27 9.80
N GLN A 6 14.74 17.62 9.86
CA GLN A 6 15.63 17.56 8.72
C GLN A 6 16.07 16.11 8.49
N THR A 7 15.55 15.48 7.46
CA THR A 7 16.11 14.25 6.89
C THR A 7 17.44 14.60 6.24
N GLN A 8 18.56 14.12 6.75
CA GLN A 8 19.86 14.33 6.13
C GLN A 8 19.99 13.43 4.91
N GLU A 9 20.12 14.05 3.75
CA GLU A 9 20.49 13.42 2.49
C GLU A 9 22.00 13.12 2.53
N VAL A 10 22.38 11.84 2.62
CA VAL A 10 23.79 11.44 2.52
C VAL A 10 23.99 10.66 1.23
N ALA A 11 24.67 11.28 0.28
CA ALA A 11 25.11 10.62 -0.95
C ALA A 11 26.35 9.76 -0.65
N VAL A 12 26.24 8.44 -0.80
CA VAL A 12 27.39 7.53 -0.77
C VAL A 12 27.57 6.92 -2.15
N ALA A 13 28.70 7.22 -2.79
CA ALA A 13 29.10 6.63 -4.05
C ALA A 13 29.92 5.37 -3.80
N GLU A 14 29.41 4.20 -4.15
CA GLU A 14 30.23 3.01 -4.37
C GLU A 14 29.90 2.37 -5.72
N THR A 15 30.92 2.23 -6.55
CA THR A 15 30.87 1.57 -7.85
C THR A 15 30.99 0.07 -7.67
N ASN A 16 29.91 -0.68 -7.98
CA ASN A 16 30.01 -2.12 -8.15
C ASN A 16 30.17 -2.47 -9.63
N GLN A 17 31.21 -3.26 -9.94
CA GLN A 17 31.46 -3.85 -11.26
C GLN A 17 30.41 -4.92 -11.56
N GLY A 18 29.37 -4.57 -12.32
CA GLY A 18 28.33 -5.48 -12.75
C GLY A 18 27.03 -4.75 -13.07
N GLY A 19 27.05 -3.95 -14.06
CA GLY A 19 26.07 -3.60 -15.05
C GLY A 19 24.58 -3.42 -14.69
N GLU A 20 24.22 -2.69 -13.67
CA GLU A 20 23.01 -1.84 -13.65
C GLU A 20 23.33 -0.61 -12.80
N ASP A 21 23.27 0.58 -13.41
CA ASP A 21 23.45 1.84 -12.70
C ASP A 21 22.33 1.99 -11.68
N ILE A 22 22.61 1.66 -10.42
CA ILE A 22 21.74 2.02 -9.30
C ILE A 22 21.86 3.52 -9.14
N ASN A 23 20.85 4.24 -9.59
CA ASN A 23 20.79 5.68 -9.43
C ASN A 23 20.73 6.02 -7.93
N ILE A 24 21.82 6.56 -7.40
CA ILE A 24 22.05 6.81 -5.97
C ILE A 24 21.05 7.83 -5.37
N GLU A 25 20.40 8.64 -6.19
CA GLU A 25 19.33 9.56 -5.78
C GLU A 25 18.11 8.84 -5.17
N GLN A 26 18.17 7.52 -5.05
CA GLN A 26 17.07 6.62 -4.72
C GLN A 26 17.19 5.96 -3.35
N LEU A 27 18.32 6.11 -2.67
CA LEU A 27 18.57 5.56 -1.34
C LEU A 27 18.26 6.63 -0.28
N PHE A 28 17.28 6.35 0.56
CA PHE A 28 17.01 7.14 1.76
C PHE A 28 17.37 6.33 2.99
N PHE A 29 17.98 6.97 3.96
CA PHE A 29 18.26 6.39 5.27
C PHE A 29 17.32 7.01 6.29
N THR A 30 16.73 6.19 7.16
CA THR A 30 16.05 6.67 8.34
C THR A 30 17.06 7.13 9.40
N GLU A 31 16.63 7.88 10.42
CA GLU A 31 17.50 8.31 11.53
C GLU A 31 18.16 7.13 12.26
N ASP A 32 17.53 5.94 12.23
CA ASP A 32 18.05 4.69 12.79
C ASP A 32 18.89 3.87 11.79
N GLY A 33 19.23 4.44 10.61
CA GLY A 33 20.12 3.83 9.63
C GLY A 33 19.48 2.80 8.71
N ARG A 34 18.16 2.64 8.73
CA ARG A 34 17.46 1.72 7.80
C ARG A 34 17.42 2.29 6.38
N VAL A 35 17.63 1.43 5.38
CA VAL A 35 17.63 1.81 3.95
C VAL A 35 16.23 1.69 3.38
N ILE A 36 15.76 2.74 2.71
CA ILE A 36 14.48 2.76 2.01
C ILE A 36 14.70 3.01 0.53
N PHE A 37 14.21 2.13 -0.33
CA PHE A 37 14.11 2.37 -1.77
C PHE A 37 12.73 2.92 -2.10
N ARG A 38 12.55 4.23 -2.04
CA ARG A 38 11.25 4.90 -2.23
C ARG A 38 10.84 5.11 -3.69
N ASN A 39 11.78 5.08 -4.62
CA ASN A 39 11.52 5.44 -6.03
C ASN A 39 10.45 4.62 -6.72
N GLY A 40 10.25 3.39 -6.27
CA GLY A 40 9.17 2.56 -6.78
C GLY A 40 7.78 3.20 -6.62
N LEU A 41 7.58 4.07 -5.61
CA LEU A 41 6.28 4.61 -5.21
C LEU A 41 5.82 5.86 -5.98
N LEU A 42 6.72 6.56 -6.70
CA LEU A 42 6.33 7.74 -7.48
C LEU A 42 5.91 7.34 -8.90
N ARG A 43 4.77 6.66 -9.05
CA ARG A 43 4.29 6.15 -10.35
C ARG A 43 2.96 6.76 -10.80
N GLY A 44 2.34 7.59 -9.98
CA GLY A 44 1.11 8.29 -10.35
C GLY A 44 0.28 8.70 -9.15
N ILE A 45 -0.10 7.77 -8.27
CA ILE A 45 -0.95 8.06 -7.10
C ILE A 45 -0.17 8.85 -6.05
N ILE A 46 1.10 8.53 -5.83
CA ILE A 46 1.98 9.30 -4.93
C ILE A 46 2.77 10.32 -5.75
N HIS A 47 2.63 11.58 -5.42
CA HIS A 47 3.32 12.68 -6.12
C HIS A 47 4.58 13.13 -5.40
N LYS A 48 4.63 12.99 -4.07
CA LYS A 48 5.77 13.33 -3.22
C LYS A 48 5.97 12.27 -2.14
N TYR A 49 7.20 11.96 -1.81
CA TYR A 49 7.50 10.97 -0.77
C TYR A 49 6.90 11.32 0.60
N ALA A 50 6.87 12.58 0.97
CA ALA A 50 6.29 13.02 2.23
C ALA A 50 4.80 12.66 2.41
N GLU A 51 4.07 12.37 1.31
CA GLU A 51 2.67 11.95 1.37
C GLU A 51 2.49 10.52 1.91
N ILE A 52 3.54 9.71 1.89
CA ILE A 52 3.49 8.29 2.25
C ILE A 52 4.52 7.90 3.32
N ASP A 53 5.23 8.85 3.89
CA ASP A 53 6.31 8.58 4.85
C ASP A 53 5.84 7.80 6.08
N GLU A 54 4.71 8.14 6.66
CA GLU A 54 4.12 7.45 7.80
C GLU A 54 3.82 5.98 7.47
N VAL A 55 3.26 5.71 6.28
CA VAL A 55 2.95 4.36 5.82
C VAL A 55 4.23 3.54 5.63
N VAL A 56 5.25 4.12 4.99
CA VAL A 56 6.53 3.44 4.77
C VAL A 56 7.23 3.16 6.09
N SER A 57 7.27 4.13 7.00
CA SER A 57 7.85 3.96 8.33
C SER A 57 7.13 2.84 9.10
N ARG A 58 5.81 2.79 9.05
CA ARG A 58 5.03 1.73 9.69
C ARG A 58 5.34 0.34 9.12
N ILE A 59 5.49 0.22 7.80
CA ILE A 59 5.90 -1.05 7.17
C ILE A 59 7.28 -1.49 7.66
N GLN A 60 8.24 -0.57 7.76
CA GLN A 60 9.58 -0.87 8.25
C GLN A 60 9.60 -1.28 9.72
N ASP A 61 8.79 -0.65 10.56
CA ASP A 61 8.65 -1.03 11.98
C ASP A 61 8.12 -2.46 12.11
N ILE A 62 7.12 -2.82 11.32
CA ILE A 62 6.56 -4.19 11.27
C ILE A 62 7.61 -5.21 10.83
N LEU A 63 8.35 -4.90 9.77
CA LEU A 63 9.28 -5.85 9.16
C LEU A 63 10.66 -5.84 9.84
N ALA A 64 10.98 -4.80 10.61
CA ALA A 64 12.29 -4.56 11.24
C ALA A 64 13.47 -4.66 10.27
N LYS A 65 13.27 -4.27 9.01
CA LYS A 65 14.22 -4.36 7.89
C LYS A 65 14.08 -3.18 6.94
N GLY A 66 15.07 -2.99 6.08
CA GLY A 66 14.91 -2.14 4.90
C GLY A 66 13.86 -2.73 3.96
N VAL A 67 13.22 -1.88 3.17
CA VAL A 67 12.18 -2.29 2.23
C VAL A 67 12.42 -1.73 0.83
N LYS A 68 12.11 -2.55 -0.18
CA LYS A 68 12.10 -2.17 -1.58
C LYS A 68 10.69 -2.37 -2.13
N PHE A 69 10.17 -1.35 -2.80
CA PHE A 69 8.87 -1.37 -3.46
C PHE A 69 9.05 -1.57 -4.97
N THR A 70 8.34 -2.53 -5.53
CA THR A 70 8.31 -2.79 -6.97
C THR A 70 6.88 -2.72 -7.47
N LEU A 71 6.57 -1.81 -8.40
CA LEU A 71 5.25 -1.73 -9.04
C LEU A 71 4.99 -3.01 -9.83
N VAL A 72 3.96 -3.75 -9.44
CA VAL A 72 3.56 -5.03 -10.07
C VAL A 72 2.29 -4.87 -10.89
N TYR A 73 1.40 -4.01 -10.44
CA TYR A 73 0.12 -3.77 -11.09
C TYR A 73 -0.24 -2.31 -11.04
N LYS A 74 -0.61 -1.76 -12.21
CA LYS A 74 -1.22 -0.44 -12.37
C LYS A 74 -2.45 -0.61 -13.25
N ALA A 75 -3.61 -0.28 -12.68
CA ALA A 75 -4.88 -0.55 -13.33
C ALA A 75 -5.04 0.18 -14.65
N PHE A 76 -4.59 1.42 -14.70
CA PHE A 76 -4.64 2.23 -15.93
C PHE A 76 -3.88 1.59 -17.10
N ASP A 77 -2.78 0.89 -16.82
CA ASP A 77 -1.91 0.31 -17.88
C ASP A 77 -2.30 -1.14 -18.23
N ILE A 78 -2.84 -1.90 -17.27
CA ILE A 78 -3.03 -3.35 -17.39
C ILE A 78 -4.50 -3.71 -17.62
N GLY A 79 -5.43 -3.02 -16.94
CA GLY A 79 -6.85 -3.28 -17.00
C GLY A 79 -7.54 -3.19 -15.64
N ASP A 80 -8.86 -3.17 -15.64
CA ASP A 80 -9.71 -2.90 -14.48
C ASP A 80 -10.50 -4.13 -13.98
N ARG A 81 -10.09 -5.33 -14.39
CA ARG A 81 -10.80 -6.56 -14.01
C ARG A 81 -10.14 -7.24 -12.82
N ALA A 82 -10.96 -7.87 -12.01
CA ALA A 82 -10.48 -8.73 -10.91
C ALA A 82 -9.47 -9.78 -11.40
N LYS A 83 -9.70 -10.36 -12.60
CA LYS A 83 -8.78 -11.31 -13.24
C LYS A 83 -7.39 -10.70 -13.46
N ASP A 84 -7.31 -9.47 -13.95
CA ASP A 84 -6.04 -8.81 -14.28
C ASP A 84 -5.23 -8.55 -13.00
N PHE A 85 -5.92 -8.14 -11.92
CA PHE A 85 -5.33 -8.04 -10.58
C PHE A 85 -4.79 -9.38 -10.09
N HIS A 86 -5.59 -10.43 -10.09
CA HIS A 86 -5.18 -11.75 -9.58
C HIS A 86 -4.02 -12.36 -10.37
N GLU A 87 -4.02 -12.21 -11.69
CA GLU A 87 -2.94 -12.70 -12.55
C GLU A 87 -1.59 -12.10 -12.17
N LYS A 88 -1.55 -10.84 -11.75
CA LYS A 88 -0.32 -10.14 -11.38
C LYS A 88 0.03 -10.27 -9.90
N CYS A 89 -0.97 -10.27 -9.02
CA CYS A 89 -0.75 -10.03 -7.59
C CYS A 89 -0.86 -11.28 -6.71
N ASP A 90 -1.46 -12.38 -7.17
CA ASP A 90 -1.68 -13.57 -6.33
C ASP A 90 -0.39 -14.19 -5.78
N LYS A 91 0.73 -14.00 -6.45
CA LYS A 91 2.04 -14.56 -6.05
C LYS A 91 2.83 -13.64 -5.12
N LEU A 92 2.35 -12.41 -4.86
CA LEU A 92 3.01 -11.51 -3.92
C LEU A 92 2.83 -12.02 -2.50
N ASN A 93 3.93 -12.11 -1.76
CA ASN A 93 3.88 -12.46 -0.33
C ASN A 93 3.50 -11.26 0.54
N MET A 94 3.97 -10.07 0.15
CA MET A 94 3.69 -8.81 0.83
C MET A 94 3.34 -7.77 -0.22
N SER A 95 2.36 -6.93 0.07
CA SER A 95 1.97 -5.88 -0.86
C SER A 95 1.44 -4.63 -0.20
N LEU A 96 1.71 -3.50 -0.85
CA LEU A 96 1.09 -2.21 -0.61
C LEU A 96 0.11 -1.93 -1.76
N VAL A 97 -1.12 -1.64 -1.42
CA VAL A 97 -2.18 -1.23 -2.34
C VAL A 97 -2.42 0.25 -2.20
N LEU A 98 -2.36 0.99 -3.29
CA LEU A 98 -2.74 2.40 -3.37
C LEU A 98 -3.96 2.54 -4.28
N ILE A 99 -4.92 3.36 -3.88
CA ILE A 99 -6.16 3.61 -4.61
C ILE A 99 -6.36 5.12 -4.71
N GLU A 100 -6.64 5.59 -5.91
CA GLU A 100 -7.11 6.94 -6.17
C GLU A 100 -8.53 6.88 -6.74
N THR A 101 -9.42 7.66 -6.14
CA THR A 101 -10.82 7.73 -6.56
C THR A 101 -11.04 8.81 -7.63
N ASP A 102 -12.21 8.80 -8.26
CA ASP A 102 -12.67 9.82 -9.21
C ASP A 102 -12.79 11.24 -8.61
N LYS A 103 -12.70 11.34 -7.27
CA LYS A 103 -12.69 12.60 -6.53
C LYS A 103 -11.32 12.95 -5.95
N ASP A 104 -10.27 12.34 -6.48
CA ASP A 104 -8.88 12.53 -6.06
C ASP A 104 -8.63 12.19 -4.58
N ILE A 105 -9.49 11.38 -3.95
CA ILE A 105 -9.26 10.85 -2.60
C ILE A 105 -8.36 9.63 -2.71
N ARG A 106 -7.29 9.60 -1.90
CA ARG A 106 -6.25 8.57 -1.95
C ARG A 106 -6.15 7.84 -0.62
N PHE A 107 -6.21 6.53 -0.70
CA PHE A 107 -6.09 5.63 0.45
C PHE A 107 -5.54 4.28 0.02
N GLY A 108 -5.33 3.38 0.95
CA GLY A 108 -4.83 2.06 0.62
C GLY A 108 -4.76 1.12 1.79
N GLY A 109 -3.95 0.06 1.62
CA GLY A 109 -3.70 -0.90 2.67
C GLY A 109 -2.45 -1.73 2.42
N PHE A 110 -1.91 -2.27 3.49
CA PHE A 110 -0.75 -3.14 3.52
C PHE A 110 -1.15 -4.52 4.05
N THR A 111 -0.56 -5.57 3.50
CA THR A 111 -0.70 -6.94 3.99
C THR A 111 0.58 -7.75 3.76
N THR A 112 0.87 -8.67 4.71
CA THR A 112 1.93 -9.67 4.57
C THR A 112 1.40 -11.00 4.02
N GLN A 113 0.16 -11.03 3.53
CA GLN A 113 -0.47 -12.23 2.97
C GLN A 113 -0.58 -12.14 1.46
N SER A 114 -0.44 -13.29 0.78
CA SER A 114 -0.70 -13.38 -0.66
C SER A 114 -2.19 -13.24 -0.97
N TRP A 115 -2.51 -12.71 -2.15
CA TRP A 115 -3.89 -12.58 -2.62
C TRP A 115 -4.46 -13.90 -3.21
N ALA A 116 -3.61 -14.91 -3.40
CA ALA A 116 -4.04 -16.22 -3.89
C ALA A 116 -5.06 -16.86 -2.96
N GLY A 117 -6.15 -17.36 -3.52
CA GLY A 117 -7.19 -18.07 -2.77
C GLY A 117 -8.49 -18.16 -3.54
N ASN A 118 -9.40 -18.98 -3.03
CA ASN A 118 -10.73 -19.13 -3.60
C ASN A 118 -11.78 -18.95 -2.50
N ASN A 119 -12.32 -17.75 -2.41
CA ASN A 119 -13.29 -17.35 -1.38
C ASN A 119 -12.77 -17.57 0.06
N GLN A 120 -11.51 -17.26 0.27
CA GLN A 120 -10.83 -17.41 1.55
C GLN A 120 -10.67 -16.05 2.25
N LYS A 121 -10.75 -16.10 3.57
CA LYS A 121 -10.37 -15.00 4.46
C LYS A 121 -9.02 -15.35 5.07
N LYS A 122 -8.10 -14.40 5.11
CA LYS A 122 -6.79 -14.59 5.73
C LYS A 122 -6.61 -13.64 6.89
N LYS A 123 -6.05 -14.17 7.98
CA LYS A 123 -5.59 -13.38 9.12
C LYS A 123 -4.22 -12.81 8.80
N ASP A 124 -3.97 -11.60 9.27
CA ASP A 124 -2.69 -10.93 9.16
C ASP A 124 -2.64 -9.82 10.21
N ASP A 125 -2.05 -10.13 11.35
CA ASP A 125 -1.95 -9.18 12.46
C ASP A 125 -1.03 -7.97 12.14
N ASN A 126 -0.31 -8.02 11.02
CA ASN A 126 0.51 -6.93 10.50
C ASN A 126 -0.22 -6.04 9.49
N ALA A 127 -1.42 -6.42 9.07
CA ALA A 127 -2.17 -5.65 8.09
C ALA A 127 -2.69 -4.34 8.69
N PHE A 128 -2.72 -3.33 7.84
CA PHE A 128 -3.37 -2.06 8.16
C PHE A 128 -3.97 -1.42 6.90
N VAL A 129 -4.89 -0.51 7.08
CA VAL A 129 -5.38 0.38 6.02
C VAL A 129 -5.07 1.81 6.39
N PHE A 130 -5.04 2.71 5.41
CA PHE A 130 -4.65 4.10 5.66
C PHE A 130 -5.34 5.08 4.71
N SER A 131 -5.47 6.31 5.14
CA SER A 131 -5.90 7.45 4.35
C SER A 131 -4.75 8.43 4.18
N LEU A 132 -4.39 8.76 2.94
CA LEU A 132 -3.38 9.78 2.66
C LEU A 132 -3.92 11.19 2.89
N GLU A 133 -5.22 11.38 2.75
CA GLU A 133 -5.85 12.70 2.93
C GLU A 133 -5.84 13.16 4.40
N THR A 134 -5.96 12.21 5.33
CA THR A 134 -5.95 12.50 6.77
C THR A 134 -4.63 12.13 7.45
N ASN A 135 -3.70 11.52 6.71
CA ASN A 135 -2.44 10.96 7.21
C ASN A 135 -2.66 10.04 8.43
N LYS A 136 -3.68 9.15 8.32
CA LYS A 136 -4.03 8.20 9.38
C LYS A 136 -3.80 6.77 8.93
N ILE A 137 -3.33 5.95 9.86
CA ILE A 137 -3.20 4.49 9.74
C ILE A 137 -4.19 3.82 10.70
N PHE A 138 -4.88 2.81 10.20
CA PHE A 138 -5.87 2.04 10.94
C PHE A 138 -5.44 0.59 11.00
N GLU A 139 -5.07 0.15 12.19
CA GLU A 139 -4.58 -1.20 12.47
C GLU A 139 -5.71 -2.22 12.46
N ILE A 140 -5.39 -3.46 12.09
CA ILE A 140 -6.30 -4.60 12.23
C ILE A 140 -6.53 -4.93 13.71
N PHE A 141 -7.74 -5.30 14.09
CA PHE A 141 -7.99 -5.86 15.40
C PHE A 141 -7.37 -7.27 15.52
N PRO A 142 -6.78 -7.63 16.66
CA PRO A 142 -6.12 -8.91 16.85
C PRO A 142 -7.05 -10.08 16.52
N ASN A 143 -6.52 -11.06 15.80
CA ASN A 143 -7.22 -12.29 15.39
C ASN A 143 -8.36 -12.12 14.39
N GLU A 144 -8.66 -10.93 13.91
CA GLU A 144 -9.67 -10.72 12.88
C GLU A 144 -9.14 -11.08 11.48
N PRO A 145 -10.00 -11.45 10.54
CA PRO A 145 -9.62 -11.57 9.13
C PRO A 145 -9.19 -10.23 8.57
N ALA A 146 -7.98 -10.15 8.00
CA ALA A 146 -7.42 -8.93 7.45
C ALA A 146 -7.78 -8.74 5.98
N ILE A 147 -7.63 -9.79 5.17
CA ILE A 147 -7.91 -9.73 3.74
C ILE A 147 -8.87 -10.82 3.27
N GLY A 148 -9.54 -10.57 2.15
CA GLY A 148 -10.39 -11.53 1.46
C GLY A 148 -9.84 -11.84 0.07
N CYS A 149 -9.58 -13.12 -0.20
CA CYS A 149 -9.11 -13.61 -1.50
C CYS A 149 -10.31 -14.13 -2.30
N TYR A 150 -10.89 -13.25 -3.10
CA TYR A 150 -12.12 -13.53 -3.86
C TYR A 150 -11.90 -13.35 -5.36
N PRO A 151 -11.98 -14.40 -6.20
CA PRO A 151 -11.66 -14.32 -7.63
C PRO A 151 -12.48 -13.29 -8.44
N LYS A 152 -13.62 -12.84 -7.89
CA LYS A 152 -14.53 -11.88 -8.55
C LYS A 152 -14.35 -10.44 -8.06
N PHE A 153 -13.36 -10.18 -7.20
CA PHE A 153 -13.07 -8.84 -6.67
C PHE A 153 -11.61 -8.50 -6.91
N GLY A 154 -11.29 -7.22 -7.00
CA GLY A 154 -9.93 -6.72 -6.83
C GLY A 154 -9.50 -6.84 -5.36
N PRO A 155 -8.59 -6.00 -4.87
CA PRO A 155 -8.17 -6.04 -3.48
C PRO A 155 -9.34 -5.90 -2.50
N VAL A 156 -9.37 -6.78 -1.49
CA VAL A 156 -10.35 -6.71 -0.40
C VAL A 156 -9.62 -6.73 0.94
N PHE A 157 -9.63 -5.60 1.65
CA PHE A 157 -9.33 -5.56 3.07
C PHE A 157 -10.61 -5.85 3.84
N PHE A 158 -10.58 -6.88 4.67
CA PHE A 158 -11.79 -7.49 5.22
C PHE A 158 -12.55 -6.54 6.16
N GLY A 159 -13.79 -6.88 6.52
CA GLY A 159 -14.70 -5.94 7.18
C GLY A 159 -15.20 -4.85 6.22
N CYS A 160 -14.92 -5.01 4.92
CA CYS A 160 -15.26 -4.05 3.86
C CYS A 160 -14.57 -2.68 4.01
N GLN A 161 -13.45 -2.59 4.71
CA GLN A 161 -12.71 -1.32 4.74
C GLN A 161 -12.29 -0.91 3.32
N ILE A 162 -11.86 -1.91 2.53
CA ILE A 162 -11.67 -1.73 1.08
C ILE A 162 -12.28 -2.95 0.39
N ARG A 163 -13.19 -2.72 -0.56
CA ARG A 163 -13.68 -3.76 -1.46
C ARG A 163 -13.78 -3.21 -2.87
N ILE A 164 -12.97 -3.75 -3.76
CA ILE A 164 -12.91 -3.34 -5.16
C ILE A 164 -13.69 -4.33 -6.02
N TYR A 165 -14.66 -3.84 -6.79
CA TYR A 165 -15.48 -4.67 -7.66
C TYR A 165 -14.77 -5.00 -8.98
N ASP A 166 -15.16 -6.09 -9.66
CA ASP A 166 -14.74 -6.37 -11.03
C ASP A 166 -15.20 -5.24 -11.97
N GLN A 167 -14.40 -4.84 -12.94
CA GLN A 167 -14.61 -3.67 -13.79
C GLN A 167 -14.66 -2.36 -12.99
N PHE A 168 -13.64 -2.12 -12.19
CA PHE A 168 -13.67 -1.11 -11.13
C PHE A 168 -13.59 0.34 -11.63
N PHE A 169 -13.20 0.63 -12.86
CA PHE A 169 -13.36 1.97 -13.45
C PHE A 169 -14.83 2.36 -13.62
N THR A 170 -15.72 1.38 -13.77
CA THR A 170 -17.16 1.62 -13.94
C THR A 170 -17.99 1.27 -12.73
N LYS A 171 -17.58 0.24 -11.96
CA LYS A 171 -18.31 -0.24 -10.78
C LYS A 171 -17.71 0.26 -9.46
N GLY A 172 -16.46 0.70 -9.49
CA GLY A 172 -15.78 1.27 -8.34
C GLY A 172 -15.54 0.29 -7.20
N GLY A 173 -15.64 0.83 -6.01
CA GLY A 173 -15.46 0.11 -4.76
C GLY A 173 -16.36 0.65 -3.66
N THR A 174 -16.24 0.04 -2.48
CA THR A 174 -16.91 0.48 -1.27
C THR A 174 -15.96 0.46 -0.08
N THR A 175 -16.17 1.41 0.84
CA THR A 175 -15.70 1.37 2.21
C THR A 175 -16.84 1.07 3.15
N CYS A 176 -16.57 0.73 4.40
CA CYS A 176 -17.58 0.35 5.38
C CYS A 176 -17.63 1.26 6.58
N HIS A 177 -18.65 0.96 7.42
CA HIS A 177 -18.81 1.54 8.74
C HIS A 177 -17.58 1.30 9.61
N LYS A 178 -17.40 2.16 10.59
CA LYS A 178 -16.31 2.13 11.56
C LYS A 178 -16.22 0.82 12.34
N GLY A 179 -15.02 0.51 12.80
CA GLY A 179 -14.75 -0.45 13.87
C GLY A 179 -15.13 -1.91 13.56
N LEU A 180 -15.19 -2.33 12.28
CA LEU A 180 -15.52 -3.74 11.97
C LEU A 180 -14.30 -4.67 12.17
N ASN A 181 -13.25 -4.52 11.37
CA ASN A 181 -12.03 -5.32 11.51
C ASN A 181 -10.80 -4.44 11.72
N TYR A 182 -10.88 -3.18 11.33
CA TYR A 182 -9.85 -2.17 11.51
C TYR A 182 -10.34 -1.06 12.45
N ASN A 183 -9.45 -0.43 13.17
CA ASN A 183 -9.75 0.55 14.20
C ASN A 183 -10.12 1.95 13.68
N THR A 184 -10.94 2.02 12.63
CA THR A 184 -11.49 3.28 12.14
C THR A 184 -12.43 3.90 13.16
N ASP A 185 -12.36 5.22 13.35
CA ASP A 185 -13.16 5.97 14.33
C ASP A 185 -14.50 6.44 13.76
N GLU A 186 -14.53 6.72 12.46
CA GLU A 186 -15.69 7.27 11.77
C GLU A 186 -16.14 6.36 10.62
N ASP A 187 -17.43 6.47 10.27
CA ASP A 187 -17.97 5.76 9.13
C ASP A 187 -17.35 6.24 7.82
N TYR A 188 -16.92 5.29 6.99
CA TYR A 188 -16.31 5.55 5.68
C TYR A 188 -15.07 6.44 5.71
N GLU A 189 -14.34 6.44 6.81
CA GLU A 189 -13.23 7.35 7.09
C GLU A 189 -12.13 7.29 6.01
N LEU A 190 -11.83 6.12 5.48
CA LEU A 190 -10.85 5.93 4.40
C LEU A 190 -11.16 6.76 3.15
N ASN A 191 -12.44 6.92 2.82
CA ASN A 191 -12.91 7.64 1.64
C ASN A 191 -13.62 8.94 2.00
N ASN A 192 -13.10 9.65 3.00
CA ASN A 192 -13.58 10.97 3.41
C ASN A 192 -15.12 11.03 3.59
N GLY A 193 -15.67 10.03 4.31
CA GLY A 193 -17.10 9.92 4.63
C GLY A 193 -17.99 9.37 3.51
N GLN A 194 -17.42 8.86 2.40
CA GLN A 194 -18.20 8.33 1.30
C GLN A 194 -18.13 6.80 1.23
N GLN A 195 -19.30 6.17 1.26
CA GLN A 195 -19.40 4.70 1.19
C GLN A 195 -18.95 4.13 -0.16
N LYS A 196 -19.34 4.76 -1.25
CA LYS A 196 -19.09 4.30 -2.63
C LYS A 196 -18.21 5.29 -3.37
N TYR A 197 -17.37 4.79 -4.26
CA TYR A 197 -16.48 5.58 -5.09
C TYR A 197 -16.23 4.89 -6.42
N LEU A 198 -15.95 5.66 -7.46
CA LEU A 198 -15.34 5.17 -8.68
C LEU A 198 -13.82 5.22 -8.53
N ILE A 199 -13.14 4.38 -9.28
CA ILE A 199 -11.69 4.28 -9.27
C ILE A 199 -11.12 5.10 -10.43
N LYS A 200 -10.15 5.95 -10.13
CA LYS A 200 -9.33 6.64 -11.12
C LYS A 200 -8.11 5.79 -11.48
N ASP A 201 -7.41 5.26 -10.45
CA ASP A 201 -6.32 4.30 -10.63
C ASP A 201 -6.12 3.44 -9.38
N ILE A 202 -5.48 2.27 -9.58
CA ILE A 202 -4.98 1.40 -8.51
C ILE A 202 -3.54 1.05 -8.85
N GLU A 203 -2.65 1.23 -7.87
CA GLU A 203 -1.27 0.78 -7.94
C GLU A 203 -1.01 -0.26 -6.85
N ILE A 204 -0.39 -1.39 -7.22
CA ILE A 204 -0.01 -2.43 -6.26
C ILE A 204 1.48 -2.69 -6.36
N TYR A 205 2.11 -2.57 -5.23
CA TYR A 205 3.54 -2.76 -5.07
C TYR A 205 3.82 -4.06 -4.32
N GLY A 206 4.65 -4.91 -4.90
CA GLY A 206 5.32 -5.99 -4.17
C GLY A 206 6.39 -5.40 -3.27
N ILE A 207 6.57 -5.99 -2.09
CA ILE A 207 7.54 -5.55 -1.10
C ILE A 207 8.56 -6.66 -0.88
N GLU A 208 9.84 -6.30 -0.98
CA GLU A 208 10.98 -7.14 -0.64
C GLU A 208 11.71 -6.55 0.56
N THR A 209 12.11 -7.40 1.51
CA THR A 209 12.96 -6.97 2.61
C THR A 209 14.43 -6.98 2.19
N ILE A 210 15.17 -6.00 2.68
CA ILE A 210 16.60 -5.85 2.44
C ILE A 210 17.31 -5.96 3.77
N ASP A 211 18.29 -6.89 3.87
CA ASP A 211 19.15 -6.97 5.02
C ASP A 211 20.12 -5.78 5.02
N ILE A 212 20.10 -5.01 6.09
CA ILE A 212 21.04 -3.91 6.30
C ILE A 212 22.31 -4.53 6.86
N GLN A 213 23.38 -4.47 6.09
CA GLN A 213 24.72 -4.86 6.55
C GLN A 213 25.35 -3.75 7.37
#